data_31914a18a84632f5c82b2f488550f62d
#
_entry.id   31914a18a84632f5c82b2f488550f62d
#
_cell.length_a   1.000
_cell.length_b   1.000
_cell.length_c   1.000
_cell.angle_alpha   90.00
_cell.angle_beta   90.00
_cell.angle_gamma   90.00
#
_symmetry.space_group_name_H-M   'P 1'
#
loop_
_entity.id
_entity.type
_entity.pdbx_description
1 polymer ?
#
loop_
_entity_poly.entity_id
_entity_poly.type
_entity_poly.pdbx_seq_one_letter_code
_entity_poly.pdbx_strand_id
1 'polypeptide(L)'
;MTIGIDKIGFATSQYVLKLQDLAETRGIDPEKLSKGLLLKELSIAPLTEDIVTLAASAGNSILTEEEKQEIDMVIVATESGVDQSKAAAVFVHGLLGIQPFARSFEIKEACYGATAALHYAKLHVENSPKSKVLVLASDIARYGVETSGEPTQGAGCVAMLISQNPRVMVFNNDNVAQTRDIMDFWRPNYSTTPFVNGVYSTQQYLDSLKTTWEEYQKRYDCDLNDFEAICFHLPYPKLALKGLKKILDKSLPQEKKDLLQKHFDESIIYSQKVGNIYTGSLFLGLLSLLENSDSLKAGDKIALYSYGSGAVSEFFSVELVEGYEKQLQNNRLDLLDQRQALSVADYERIFFEEANLDESGSATLSGYEGQDYALVEIVDHQRRYSKVEK
;
A
#
# COMPACT_ATOMS: atom_id res chain seq x y z
N MET A 1 10.60 -26.26 -2.10
CA MET A 1 9.23 -25.64 -2.04
C MET A 1 9.44 -24.16 -2.09
N THR A 2 8.93 -23.50 -3.12
CA THR A 2 8.97 -22.05 -3.27
C THR A 2 7.65 -21.45 -2.84
N ILE A 3 7.67 -20.34 -2.08
CA ILE A 3 6.48 -19.64 -1.60
C ILE A 3 6.64 -18.17 -1.95
N GLY A 4 5.57 -17.53 -2.37
CA GLY A 4 5.64 -16.13 -2.73
C GLY A 4 4.31 -15.55 -3.16
N ILE A 5 4.37 -14.45 -3.89
CA ILE A 5 3.20 -13.76 -4.42
C ILE A 5 2.78 -14.44 -5.72
N ASP A 6 1.60 -15.04 -5.71
CA ASP A 6 1.00 -15.70 -6.85
C ASP A 6 0.23 -14.74 -7.76
N LYS A 7 -0.44 -13.78 -7.15
CA LYS A 7 -1.13 -12.67 -7.83
C LYS A 7 -0.99 -11.38 -7.02
N ILE A 8 -0.96 -10.26 -7.72
CA ILE A 8 -0.93 -8.93 -7.12
C ILE A 8 -1.85 -8.00 -7.90
N GLY A 9 -2.60 -7.16 -7.20
CA GLY A 9 -3.50 -6.18 -7.81
C GLY A 9 -3.75 -5.00 -6.89
N PHE A 10 -4.47 -4.00 -7.40
CA PHE A 10 -4.64 -2.72 -6.73
C PHE A 10 -6.03 -2.14 -7.02
N ALA A 11 -6.61 -1.53 -6.01
CA ALA A 11 -7.79 -0.68 -6.13
C ALA A 11 -7.59 0.64 -5.39
N THR A 12 -8.18 1.69 -5.91
CA THR A 12 -8.17 3.04 -5.34
C THR A 12 -9.49 3.74 -5.62
N SER A 13 -9.73 4.88 -4.98
CA SER A 13 -10.95 5.64 -5.21
C SER A 13 -11.07 6.13 -6.65
N GLN A 14 -12.32 6.25 -7.11
CA GLN A 14 -12.66 6.89 -8.38
C GLN A 14 -12.40 8.40 -8.39
N TYR A 15 -12.19 9.02 -7.25
CA TYR A 15 -11.96 10.47 -7.13
C TYR A 15 -10.49 10.80 -6.97
N VAL A 16 -10.09 11.90 -7.62
CA VAL A 16 -8.70 12.37 -7.63
C VAL A 16 -8.64 13.89 -7.43
N LEU A 17 -7.71 14.34 -6.60
CA LEU A 17 -7.35 15.76 -6.45
C LEU A 17 -6.01 16.00 -7.13
N LYS A 18 -5.97 16.96 -8.07
CA LYS A 18 -4.72 17.39 -8.68
C LYS A 18 -3.94 18.30 -7.73
N LEU A 19 -2.67 17.99 -7.51
CA LEU A 19 -1.82 18.77 -6.61
C LEU A 19 -1.52 20.19 -7.15
N GLN A 20 -1.64 20.39 -8.45
CA GLN A 20 -1.56 21.74 -9.02
C GLN A 20 -2.71 22.62 -8.50
N ASP A 21 -3.96 22.13 -8.54
CA ASP A 21 -5.14 22.85 -8.09
C ASP A 21 -5.08 23.12 -6.58
N LEU A 22 -4.58 22.13 -5.81
CA LEU A 22 -4.33 22.29 -4.38
C LEU A 22 -3.28 23.38 -4.11
N ALA A 23 -2.16 23.35 -4.83
CA ALA A 23 -1.09 24.33 -4.67
C ALA A 23 -1.58 25.76 -4.96
N GLU A 24 -2.31 25.95 -6.05
CA GLU A 24 -2.91 27.25 -6.41
C GLU A 24 -3.85 27.76 -5.31
N THR A 25 -4.74 26.89 -4.80
CA THR A 25 -5.69 27.25 -3.72
C THR A 25 -4.98 27.59 -2.41
N ARG A 26 -3.91 26.87 -2.07
CA ARG A 26 -3.12 27.08 -0.83
C ARG A 26 -2.06 28.18 -0.97
N GLY A 27 -1.90 28.81 -2.14
CA GLY A 27 -0.85 29.80 -2.39
C GLY A 27 0.57 29.20 -2.28
N ILE A 28 0.71 27.92 -2.61
CA ILE A 28 1.98 27.19 -2.63
C ILE A 28 2.49 27.14 -4.06
N ASP A 29 3.81 27.30 -4.24
CA ASP A 29 4.44 27.05 -5.53
C ASP A 29 4.23 25.59 -5.97
N PRO A 30 3.56 25.31 -7.11
CA PRO A 30 3.31 23.95 -7.59
C PRO A 30 4.57 23.11 -7.77
N GLU A 31 5.72 23.74 -8.07
CA GLU A 31 7.00 23.03 -8.17
C GLU A 31 7.47 22.45 -6.83
N LYS A 32 7.08 23.00 -5.70
CA LYS A 32 7.39 22.43 -4.38
C LYS A 32 6.71 21.07 -4.18
N LEU A 33 5.54 20.86 -4.78
CA LEU A 33 4.83 19.60 -4.73
C LEU A 33 5.34 18.64 -5.80
N SER A 34 5.37 19.03 -7.07
CA SER A 34 5.77 18.17 -8.18
C SER A 34 7.25 17.78 -8.15
N LYS A 35 8.16 18.70 -7.83
CA LYS A 35 9.62 18.43 -7.72
C LYS A 35 10.07 18.12 -6.30
N GLY A 36 9.43 18.75 -5.30
CA GLY A 36 9.77 18.60 -3.89
C GLY A 36 9.29 17.31 -3.27
N LEU A 37 8.12 16.81 -3.65
CA LEU A 37 7.54 15.55 -3.20
C LEU A 37 7.58 14.46 -4.28
N LEU A 38 7.67 14.81 -5.55
CA LEU A 38 7.49 13.95 -6.73
C LEU A 38 6.08 13.35 -6.79
N LEU A 39 5.06 14.13 -6.42
CA LEU A 39 3.64 13.79 -6.47
C LEU A 39 2.91 14.68 -7.47
N LYS A 40 1.85 14.17 -8.07
CA LYS A 40 1.01 14.86 -9.06
C LYS A 40 -0.45 14.93 -8.63
N GLU A 41 -0.95 13.85 -8.05
CA GLU A 41 -2.34 13.63 -7.72
C GLU A 41 -2.49 12.90 -6.38
N LEU A 42 -3.65 13.05 -5.75
CA LEU A 42 -4.05 12.31 -4.54
C LEU A 42 -5.36 11.58 -4.79
N SER A 43 -5.46 10.32 -4.42
CA SER A 43 -6.73 9.60 -4.35
C SER A 43 -7.54 10.05 -3.14
N ILE A 44 -8.81 10.36 -3.35
CA ILE A 44 -9.73 10.86 -2.32
C ILE A 44 -10.88 9.87 -2.14
N ALA A 45 -10.96 9.23 -0.99
CA ALA A 45 -12.04 8.32 -0.64
C ALA A 45 -13.22 9.10 -0.03
N PRO A 46 -14.44 9.01 -0.59
CA PRO A 46 -15.65 9.56 0.01
C PRO A 46 -16.09 8.72 1.23
N LEU A 47 -17.08 9.19 1.97
CA LEU A 47 -17.61 8.51 3.16
C LEU A 47 -18.12 7.07 2.87
N THR A 48 -18.59 6.82 1.65
CA THR A 48 -19.08 5.51 1.19
C THR A 48 -17.96 4.53 0.85
N GLU A 49 -16.71 4.99 0.87
CA GLU A 49 -15.52 4.20 0.52
C GLU A 49 -14.53 4.23 1.68
N ASP A 50 -14.21 3.06 2.22
CA ASP A 50 -13.25 2.89 3.31
C ASP A 50 -12.28 1.73 3.03
N ILE A 51 -11.45 1.39 4.02
CA ILE A 51 -10.46 0.31 3.85
C ILE A 51 -11.09 -1.05 3.56
N VAL A 52 -12.35 -1.28 3.96
CA VAL A 52 -13.07 -2.54 3.69
C VAL A 52 -13.48 -2.61 2.22
N THR A 53 -14.04 -1.52 1.68
CA THR A 53 -14.48 -1.45 0.27
C THR A 53 -13.30 -1.49 -0.68
N LEU A 54 -12.23 -0.75 -0.38
CA LEU A 54 -10.98 -0.76 -1.15
C LEU A 54 -10.33 -2.16 -1.14
N ALA A 55 -10.31 -2.82 0.03
CA ALA A 55 -9.77 -4.17 0.16
C ALA A 55 -10.62 -5.20 -0.62
N ALA A 56 -11.95 -5.09 -0.55
CA ALA A 56 -12.85 -5.95 -1.30
C ALA A 56 -12.66 -5.76 -2.82
N SER A 57 -12.56 -4.51 -3.29
CA SER A 57 -12.31 -4.18 -4.70
C SER A 57 -10.97 -4.73 -5.19
N ALA A 58 -9.88 -4.51 -4.43
CA ALA A 58 -8.56 -5.03 -4.78
C ALA A 58 -8.52 -6.56 -4.78
N GLY A 59 -9.10 -7.20 -3.76
CA GLY A 59 -9.18 -8.66 -3.68
C GLY A 59 -9.99 -9.26 -4.83
N ASN A 60 -11.15 -8.67 -5.13
CA ASN A 60 -12.01 -9.15 -6.24
C ASN A 60 -11.33 -9.01 -7.60
N SER A 61 -10.45 -8.03 -7.80
CA SER A 61 -9.75 -7.80 -9.07
C SER A 61 -8.75 -8.90 -9.44
N ILE A 62 -8.28 -9.69 -8.45
CA ILE A 62 -7.27 -10.74 -8.68
C ILE A 62 -7.79 -12.17 -8.48
N LEU A 63 -8.96 -12.34 -7.87
CA LEU A 63 -9.47 -13.67 -7.50
C LEU A 63 -10.52 -14.18 -8.49
N THR A 64 -10.42 -15.46 -8.84
CA THR A 64 -11.51 -16.20 -9.48
C THR A 64 -12.44 -16.79 -8.41
N GLU A 65 -13.65 -17.22 -8.81
CA GLU A 65 -14.59 -17.85 -7.86
C GLU A 65 -14.04 -19.17 -7.27
N GLU A 66 -13.24 -19.92 -8.06
CA GLU A 66 -12.56 -21.13 -7.57
C GLU A 66 -11.51 -20.78 -6.52
N GLU A 67 -10.70 -19.76 -6.77
CA GLU A 67 -9.65 -19.34 -5.83
C GLU A 67 -10.21 -18.86 -4.49
N LYS A 68 -11.41 -18.22 -4.49
CA LYS A 68 -12.11 -17.82 -3.26
C LYS A 68 -12.47 -19.03 -2.38
N GLN A 69 -12.70 -20.20 -2.97
CA GLN A 69 -12.99 -21.43 -2.25
C GLN A 69 -11.72 -22.15 -1.74
N GLU A 70 -10.54 -21.76 -2.23
CA GLU A 70 -9.25 -22.34 -1.82
C GLU A 70 -8.53 -21.48 -0.76
N ILE A 71 -8.95 -20.23 -0.54
CA ILE A 71 -8.40 -19.35 0.48
C ILE A 71 -8.80 -19.86 1.86
N ASP A 72 -7.83 -20.10 2.74
CA ASP A 72 -8.04 -20.49 4.13
C ASP A 72 -7.59 -19.42 5.15
N MET A 73 -7.10 -18.27 4.63
CA MET A 73 -6.74 -17.13 5.48
C MET A 73 -6.87 -15.79 4.73
N VAL A 74 -7.46 -14.81 5.39
CA VAL A 74 -7.56 -13.42 4.94
C VAL A 74 -6.91 -12.52 5.99
N ILE A 75 -5.91 -11.74 5.60
CA ILE A 75 -5.24 -10.78 6.48
C ILE A 75 -5.39 -9.39 5.89
N VAL A 76 -6.01 -8.48 6.62
CA VAL A 76 -5.98 -7.05 6.31
C VAL A 76 -4.88 -6.40 7.15
N ALA A 77 -3.93 -5.76 6.49
CA ALA A 77 -2.94 -4.93 7.13
C ALA A 77 -3.36 -3.46 6.97
N THR A 78 -3.54 -2.76 8.08
CA THR A 78 -4.04 -1.39 8.07
C THR A 78 -3.65 -0.63 9.34
N GLU A 79 -3.48 0.69 9.21
CA GLU A 79 -3.48 1.63 10.33
C GLU A 79 -4.72 2.56 10.32
N SER A 80 -5.68 2.28 9.40
CA SER A 80 -6.93 3.03 9.21
C SER A 80 -8.17 2.20 9.60
N GLY A 81 -8.05 1.35 10.64
CA GLY A 81 -9.11 0.44 11.09
C GLY A 81 -10.46 1.12 11.30
N VAL A 82 -11.55 0.43 10.96
CA VAL A 82 -12.94 0.95 11.05
C VAL A 82 -13.64 0.57 12.36
N ASP A 83 -13.06 -0.36 13.12
CA ASP A 83 -13.60 -0.85 14.39
C ASP A 83 -12.43 -1.28 15.29
N GLN A 84 -12.53 -1.05 16.60
CA GLN A 84 -11.46 -1.40 17.57
C GLN A 84 -11.49 -2.88 17.98
N SER A 85 -12.51 -3.65 17.59
CA SER A 85 -12.72 -5.04 17.98
C SER A 85 -12.90 -5.96 16.79
N LYS A 86 -13.80 -5.62 15.87
CA LYS A 86 -14.07 -6.42 14.66
C LYS A 86 -13.08 -6.05 13.55
N ALA A 87 -12.26 -7.00 13.12
CA ALA A 87 -11.30 -6.82 12.05
C ALA A 87 -11.96 -6.53 10.70
N ALA A 88 -11.38 -5.61 9.91
CA ALA A 88 -11.80 -5.33 8.55
C ALA A 88 -11.80 -6.60 7.67
N ALA A 89 -10.87 -7.52 7.89
CA ALA A 89 -10.80 -8.80 7.19
C ALA A 89 -12.08 -9.65 7.30
N VAL A 90 -12.84 -9.53 8.40
CA VAL A 90 -14.10 -10.28 8.57
C VAL A 90 -15.19 -9.73 7.65
N PHE A 91 -15.25 -8.41 7.45
CA PHE A 91 -16.15 -7.80 6.47
C PHE A 91 -15.76 -8.20 5.04
N VAL A 92 -14.47 -8.08 4.70
CA VAL A 92 -13.96 -8.42 3.36
C VAL A 92 -14.18 -9.89 3.02
N HIS A 93 -13.96 -10.80 3.98
CA HIS A 93 -14.26 -12.23 3.83
C HIS A 93 -15.70 -12.46 3.35
N GLY A 94 -16.68 -11.82 4.00
CA GLY A 94 -18.08 -11.92 3.63
C GLY A 94 -18.40 -11.31 2.26
N LEU A 95 -17.85 -10.11 1.97
CA LEU A 95 -18.07 -9.40 0.70
C LEU A 95 -17.50 -10.15 -0.50
N LEU A 96 -16.38 -10.83 -0.34
CA LEU A 96 -15.75 -11.62 -1.41
C LEU A 96 -16.36 -13.01 -1.57
N GLY A 97 -17.20 -13.48 -0.63
CA GLY A 97 -17.74 -14.83 -0.67
C GLY A 97 -16.69 -15.92 -0.48
N ILE A 98 -15.68 -15.65 0.35
CA ILE A 98 -14.64 -16.63 0.68
C ILE A 98 -15.26 -17.74 1.54
N GLN A 99 -14.81 -18.98 1.35
CA GLN A 99 -15.32 -20.14 2.05
C GLN A 99 -15.26 -19.98 3.60
N PRO A 100 -16.24 -20.50 4.38
CA PRO A 100 -16.48 -20.11 5.77
C PRO A 100 -15.42 -20.60 6.77
N PHE A 101 -14.52 -21.50 6.40
CA PHE A 101 -13.48 -22.05 7.28
C PHE A 101 -12.14 -21.33 7.16
N ALA A 102 -12.11 -20.17 6.48
CA ALA A 102 -10.95 -19.30 6.42
C ALA A 102 -10.80 -18.47 7.71
N ARG A 103 -9.57 -18.35 8.21
CA ARG A 103 -9.25 -17.39 9.28
C ARG A 103 -9.22 -15.99 8.71
N SER A 104 -9.84 -15.03 9.44
CA SER A 104 -9.83 -13.63 9.01
C SER A 104 -9.48 -12.74 10.19
N PHE A 105 -8.42 -11.95 10.07
CA PHE A 105 -7.94 -11.04 11.12
C PHE A 105 -7.18 -9.84 10.53
N GLU A 106 -6.84 -8.89 11.42
CA GLU A 106 -6.19 -7.64 11.09
C GLU A 106 -4.80 -7.55 11.75
N ILE A 107 -3.84 -6.97 11.05
CA ILE A 107 -2.49 -6.69 11.58
C ILE A 107 -2.23 -5.19 11.54
N LYS A 108 -1.67 -4.66 12.63
CA LYS A 108 -1.29 -3.26 12.77
C LYS A 108 0.16 -3.14 13.28
N GLU A 109 0.99 -2.48 12.52
CA GLU A 109 2.26 -1.85 12.88
C GLU A 109 2.55 -0.75 11.85
N ALA A 110 1.79 0.35 11.95
CA ALA A 110 1.86 1.46 11.01
C ALA A 110 2.02 0.92 9.55
N CYS A 111 2.85 1.55 8.74
CA CYS A 111 3.06 1.16 7.34
C CYS A 111 3.80 -0.19 7.15
N TYR A 112 4.36 -0.79 8.21
CA TYR A 112 5.02 -2.10 8.15
C TYR A 112 4.03 -3.28 8.18
N GLY A 113 2.79 -3.06 8.57
CA GLY A 113 1.79 -4.11 8.81
C GLY A 113 1.66 -5.14 7.69
N ALA A 114 1.71 -4.71 6.42
CA ALA A 114 1.62 -5.63 5.28
C ALA A 114 2.86 -6.53 5.14
N THR A 115 4.06 -6.06 5.46
CA THR A 115 5.27 -6.88 5.48
C THR A 115 5.18 -7.96 6.56
N ALA A 116 4.70 -7.59 7.77
CA ALA A 116 4.42 -8.56 8.83
C ALA A 116 3.39 -9.61 8.39
N ALA A 117 2.32 -9.19 7.69
CA ALA A 117 1.31 -10.10 7.14
C ALA A 117 1.88 -11.08 6.12
N LEU A 118 2.80 -10.63 5.25
CA LEU A 118 3.47 -11.50 4.28
C LEU A 118 4.36 -12.55 4.96
N HIS A 119 5.09 -12.18 6.01
CA HIS A 119 5.86 -13.15 6.81
C HIS A 119 4.97 -14.20 7.45
N TYR A 120 3.84 -13.78 8.04
CA TYR A 120 2.88 -14.73 8.61
C TYR A 120 2.27 -15.63 7.54
N ALA A 121 1.87 -15.08 6.39
CA ALA A 121 1.34 -15.83 5.26
C ALA A 121 2.33 -16.87 4.73
N LYS A 122 3.61 -16.50 4.58
CA LYS A 122 4.69 -17.40 4.17
C LYS A 122 4.82 -18.57 5.13
N LEU A 123 4.93 -18.32 6.45
CA LEU A 123 5.04 -19.36 7.48
C LEU A 123 3.81 -20.27 7.49
N HIS A 124 2.61 -19.71 7.27
CA HIS A 124 1.38 -20.49 7.18
C HIS A 124 1.42 -21.46 6.00
N VAL A 125 1.79 -20.99 4.81
CA VAL A 125 1.92 -21.82 3.60
C VAL A 125 3.06 -22.85 3.73
N GLU A 126 4.17 -22.51 4.40
CA GLU A 126 5.26 -23.47 4.70
C GLU A 126 4.75 -24.66 5.52
N ASN A 127 3.91 -24.42 6.51
CA ASN A 127 3.32 -25.46 7.36
C ASN A 127 2.12 -26.16 6.71
N SER A 128 1.46 -25.52 5.75
CA SER A 128 0.27 -26.01 5.07
C SER A 128 0.38 -25.74 3.57
N PRO A 129 1.11 -26.55 2.80
CA PRO A 129 1.49 -26.24 1.41
C PRO A 129 0.33 -26.09 0.41
N LYS A 130 -0.88 -26.54 0.76
CA LYS A 130 -2.10 -26.37 -0.06
C LYS A 130 -2.83 -25.06 0.24
N SER A 131 -2.43 -24.37 1.31
CA SER A 131 -3.04 -23.13 1.74
C SER A 131 -2.83 -22.01 0.74
N LYS A 132 -3.86 -21.14 0.60
CA LYS A 132 -3.77 -19.83 -0.04
C LYS A 132 -4.13 -18.76 0.97
N VAL A 133 -3.31 -17.73 1.06
CA VAL A 133 -3.50 -16.61 1.97
C VAL A 133 -3.71 -15.33 1.16
N LEU A 134 -4.83 -14.66 1.39
CA LEU A 134 -5.09 -13.34 0.83
C LEU A 134 -4.59 -12.27 1.81
N VAL A 135 -3.58 -11.51 1.41
CA VAL A 135 -3.06 -10.35 2.15
C VAL A 135 -3.52 -9.08 1.46
N LEU A 136 -4.15 -8.19 2.22
CA LEU A 136 -4.74 -6.94 1.76
C LEU A 136 -4.12 -5.78 2.54
N ALA A 137 -3.30 -4.97 1.87
CA ALA A 137 -2.69 -3.76 2.43
C ALA A 137 -3.57 -2.56 2.09
N SER A 138 -4.50 -2.19 2.99
CA SER A 138 -5.57 -1.23 2.71
C SER A 138 -5.54 -0.07 3.68
N ASP A 139 -5.38 1.16 3.15
CA ASP A 139 -5.33 2.36 3.98
C ASP A 139 -5.87 3.60 3.28
N ILE A 140 -6.29 4.56 4.11
CA ILE A 140 -6.61 5.94 3.76
C ILE A 140 -5.73 6.85 4.60
N ALA A 141 -4.73 7.46 3.99
CA ALA A 141 -3.83 8.37 4.68
C ALA A 141 -4.48 9.75 4.86
N ARG A 142 -4.67 10.16 6.11
CA ARG A 142 -5.26 11.46 6.47
C ARG A 142 -4.33 12.20 7.43
N TYR A 143 -3.82 13.34 6.98
CA TYR A 143 -2.93 14.22 7.78
C TYR A 143 -3.60 15.52 8.18
N GLY A 144 -4.77 15.82 7.64
CA GLY A 144 -5.52 17.05 7.85
C GLY A 144 -5.45 18.01 6.66
N VAL A 145 -6.45 18.86 6.56
CA VAL A 145 -6.52 19.97 5.58
C VAL A 145 -5.66 21.13 6.06
N GLU A 146 -5.02 21.85 5.15
CA GLU A 146 -4.08 22.96 5.42
C GLU A 146 -2.88 22.60 6.30
N THR A 147 -2.52 21.32 6.36
CA THR A 147 -1.33 20.84 7.07
C THR A 147 -0.16 20.61 6.11
N SER A 148 1.05 20.52 6.65
CA SER A 148 2.23 20.17 5.84
C SER A 148 2.16 18.76 5.24
N GLY A 149 1.35 17.87 5.80
CA GLY A 149 1.11 16.51 5.32
C GLY A 149 0.00 16.41 4.26
N GLU A 150 -0.87 17.42 4.12
CA GLU A 150 -2.01 17.40 3.19
C GLU A 150 -1.62 16.93 1.78
N PRO A 151 -0.52 17.42 1.17
CA PRO A 151 -0.16 17.03 -0.20
C PRO A 151 0.35 15.59 -0.36
N THR A 152 0.40 14.80 0.72
CA THR A 152 0.89 13.41 0.67
C THR A 152 -0.20 12.39 1.01
N GLN A 153 -1.42 12.82 1.23
CA GLN A 153 -2.58 11.94 1.49
C GLN A 153 -2.85 11.02 0.30
N GLY A 154 -3.62 9.97 0.54
CA GLY A 154 -4.01 9.01 -0.50
C GLY A 154 -4.94 7.95 0.04
N ALA A 155 -5.49 7.13 -0.86
CA ALA A 155 -6.40 6.04 -0.51
C ALA A 155 -6.21 4.88 -1.48
N GLY A 156 -6.15 3.65 -0.99
CA GLY A 156 -6.04 2.47 -1.84
C GLY A 156 -5.73 1.19 -1.09
N CYS A 157 -5.82 0.09 -1.81
CA CYS A 157 -5.46 -1.23 -1.32
C CYS A 157 -4.65 -2.00 -2.35
N VAL A 158 -3.54 -2.60 -1.92
CA VAL A 158 -2.84 -3.63 -2.70
C VAL A 158 -3.24 -5.00 -2.16
N ALA A 159 -3.75 -5.86 -3.05
CA ALA A 159 -4.09 -7.24 -2.77
C ALA A 159 -2.99 -8.18 -3.26
N MET A 160 -2.59 -9.14 -2.44
CA MET A 160 -1.57 -10.13 -2.76
C MET A 160 -2.09 -11.52 -2.36
N LEU A 161 -2.11 -12.46 -3.32
CA LEU A 161 -2.40 -13.86 -3.05
C LEU A 161 -1.09 -14.61 -2.84
N ILE A 162 -0.94 -15.22 -1.67
CA ILE A 162 0.27 -15.95 -1.29
C ILE A 162 0.01 -17.44 -1.37
N SER A 163 0.88 -18.16 -2.08
CA SER A 163 0.77 -19.61 -2.26
C SER A 163 2.12 -20.28 -2.48
N GLN A 164 2.09 -21.60 -2.51
CA GLN A 164 3.18 -22.43 -3.00
C GLN A 164 3.25 -22.37 -4.54
N ASN A 165 4.46 -22.40 -5.10
CA ASN A 165 4.72 -22.32 -6.55
C ASN A 165 4.05 -21.08 -7.20
N PRO A 166 4.38 -19.89 -6.70
CA PRO A 166 3.74 -18.64 -7.11
C PRO A 166 4.03 -18.32 -8.56
N ARG A 167 3.14 -17.54 -9.20
CA ARG A 167 3.23 -17.16 -10.61
C ARG A 167 3.85 -15.78 -10.85
N VAL A 168 4.07 -14.98 -9.80
CA VAL A 168 4.68 -13.64 -9.94
C VAL A 168 6.09 -13.62 -9.37
N MET A 169 6.28 -13.95 -8.11
CA MET A 169 7.60 -13.91 -7.46
C MET A 169 7.70 -14.83 -6.26
N VAL A 170 8.90 -15.26 -5.93
CA VAL A 170 9.22 -16.02 -4.73
C VAL A 170 9.84 -15.13 -3.66
N PHE A 171 9.54 -15.40 -2.38
CA PHE A 171 10.25 -14.78 -1.26
C PHE A 171 11.60 -15.46 -1.05
N ASN A 172 12.66 -14.69 -0.97
CA ASN A 172 13.94 -15.16 -0.50
C ASN A 172 13.94 -15.26 1.04
N ASN A 173 14.82 -16.08 1.59
CA ASN A 173 14.96 -16.22 3.05
C ASN A 173 16.08 -15.31 3.57
N ASP A 174 16.06 -14.06 3.19
CA ASP A 174 17.15 -13.10 3.36
C ASP A 174 16.67 -11.79 3.99
N ASN A 175 15.87 -11.87 5.04
CA ASN A 175 15.31 -10.68 5.68
C ASN A 175 16.09 -10.21 6.91
N VAL A 176 16.14 -8.88 7.10
CA VAL A 176 16.69 -8.22 8.26
C VAL A 176 15.74 -7.15 8.76
N ALA A 177 15.20 -7.35 9.94
CA ALA A 177 14.32 -6.40 10.61
C ALA A 177 15.03 -5.68 11.77
N GLN A 178 14.64 -4.42 12.01
CA GLN A 178 15.03 -3.62 13.15
C GLN A 178 13.80 -3.00 13.79
N THR A 179 13.66 -3.15 15.10
CA THR A 179 12.63 -2.47 15.90
C THR A 179 13.27 -1.43 16.81
N ARG A 180 12.61 -0.26 16.90
CA ARG A 180 13.03 0.85 17.76
C ARG A 180 11.80 1.49 18.40
N ASP A 181 11.81 1.71 19.71
CA ASP A 181 10.75 2.47 20.41
C ASP A 181 10.99 3.96 20.23
N ILE A 182 10.29 4.57 19.27
CA ILE A 182 10.39 5.98 18.91
C ILE A 182 9.01 6.58 18.58
N MET A 183 8.86 7.89 18.73
CA MET A 183 7.66 8.64 18.35
C MET A 183 7.97 9.56 17.18
N ASP A 184 8.12 8.99 15.98
CA ASP A 184 8.35 9.73 14.74
C ASP A 184 7.04 10.11 14.03
N PHE A 185 6.04 9.24 14.09
CA PHE A 185 4.67 9.44 13.65
C PHE A 185 3.76 8.51 14.46
N TRP A 186 2.67 9.04 15.05
CA TRP A 186 1.74 8.24 15.83
C TRP A 186 0.35 8.88 15.85
N ARG A 187 -0.69 8.06 16.05
CA ARG A 187 -2.08 8.50 16.17
C ARG A 187 -2.75 7.77 17.33
N PRO A 188 -2.79 8.38 18.53
CA PRO A 188 -3.46 7.77 19.67
C PRO A 188 -4.97 7.73 19.46
N ASN A 189 -5.66 6.80 20.17
CA ASN A 189 -7.09 6.54 20.01
C ASN A 189 -8.00 7.76 20.26
N TYR A 190 -7.52 8.77 20.97
CA TYR A 190 -8.27 10.01 21.23
C TYR A 190 -8.08 11.07 20.14
N SER A 191 -7.32 10.80 19.08
CA SER A 191 -7.07 11.74 17.99
C SER A 191 -7.45 11.15 16.63
N THR A 192 -8.17 11.92 15.83
CA THR A 192 -8.50 11.58 14.43
C THR A 192 -7.36 11.92 13.46
N THR A 193 -6.44 12.78 13.89
CA THR A 193 -5.26 13.18 13.10
C THR A 193 -3.97 12.69 13.76
N PRO A 194 -2.96 12.32 12.97
CA PRO A 194 -1.66 11.89 13.49
C PRO A 194 -0.85 13.07 14.02
N PHE A 195 0.06 12.76 14.94
CA PHE A 195 1.13 13.63 15.36
C PHE A 195 2.42 13.23 14.66
N VAL A 196 3.17 14.20 14.15
CA VAL A 196 4.42 13.97 13.42
C VAL A 196 5.40 15.12 13.62
N ASN A 197 6.67 14.76 13.80
CA ASN A 197 7.78 15.69 13.57
C ASN A 197 8.44 15.30 12.25
N GLY A 198 8.12 16.00 11.16
CA GLY A 198 8.51 15.62 9.80
C GLY A 198 10.02 15.55 9.58
N VAL A 199 10.81 16.42 10.23
CA VAL A 199 12.29 16.38 10.14
C VAL A 199 12.82 15.14 10.86
N TYR A 200 12.35 14.88 12.06
CA TYR A 200 12.74 13.71 12.85
C TYR A 200 12.31 12.41 12.15
N SER A 201 11.08 12.32 11.69
CA SER A 201 10.56 11.15 10.98
C SER A 201 11.38 10.85 9.70
N THR A 202 11.68 11.87 8.89
CA THR A 202 12.57 11.73 7.73
C THR A 202 13.93 11.16 8.12
N GLN A 203 14.54 11.66 9.22
CA GLN A 203 15.82 11.17 9.68
C GLN A 203 15.74 9.72 10.15
N GLN A 204 14.68 9.35 10.90
CA GLN A 204 14.48 7.98 11.39
C GLN A 204 14.33 6.98 10.23
N TYR A 205 13.55 7.33 9.20
CA TYR A 205 13.42 6.52 7.99
C TYR A 205 14.77 6.25 7.32
N LEU A 206 15.57 7.32 7.11
CA LEU A 206 16.87 7.22 6.44
C LEU A 206 17.92 6.48 7.28
N ASP A 207 17.92 6.65 8.59
CA ASP A 207 18.87 5.96 9.48
C ASP A 207 18.51 4.49 9.65
N SER A 208 17.22 4.17 9.74
CA SER A 208 16.76 2.77 9.75
C SER A 208 17.08 2.05 8.45
N LEU A 209 16.88 2.70 7.29
CA LEU A 209 17.29 2.14 6.00
C LEU A 209 18.78 1.81 5.99
N LYS A 210 19.62 2.78 6.40
CA LYS A 210 21.07 2.56 6.44
C LYS A 210 21.44 1.38 7.33
N THR A 211 20.89 1.35 8.55
CA THR A 211 21.20 0.30 9.54
C THR A 211 20.76 -1.08 9.09
N THR A 212 19.54 -1.20 8.54
CA THR A 212 19.04 -2.50 8.06
C THR A 212 19.79 -2.96 6.81
N TRP A 213 20.18 -2.03 5.91
CA TRP A 213 20.97 -2.35 4.74
C TRP A 213 22.38 -2.83 5.12
N GLU A 214 23.09 -2.12 6.02
CA GLU A 214 24.42 -2.51 6.49
C GLU A 214 24.40 -3.90 7.18
N GLU A 215 23.39 -4.17 7.99
CA GLU A 215 23.23 -5.49 8.63
C GLU A 215 22.86 -6.58 7.60
N TYR A 216 22.04 -6.24 6.59
CA TYR A 216 21.69 -7.16 5.51
C TYR A 216 22.92 -7.56 4.69
N GLN A 217 23.74 -6.60 4.27
CA GLN A 217 25.01 -6.84 3.58
C GLN A 217 25.91 -7.78 4.39
N LYS A 218 26.03 -7.54 5.69
CA LYS A 218 26.85 -8.35 6.58
C LYS A 218 26.34 -9.78 6.73
N ARG A 219 25.02 -9.99 6.80
CA ARG A 219 24.43 -11.33 6.98
C ARG A 219 24.48 -12.17 5.72
N TYR A 220 24.31 -11.56 4.58
CA TYR A 220 24.12 -12.27 3.31
C TYR A 220 25.28 -12.09 2.34
N ASP A 221 26.35 -11.40 2.73
CA ASP A 221 27.58 -11.17 1.93
C ASP A 221 27.25 -10.69 0.51
N CYS A 222 26.44 -9.63 0.40
CA CYS A 222 25.89 -9.09 -0.84
C CYS A 222 26.10 -7.59 -0.98
N ASP A 223 25.91 -7.07 -2.17
CA ASP A 223 25.92 -5.64 -2.46
C ASP A 223 24.80 -5.24 -3.46
N LEU A 224 24.78 -3.98 -3.88
CA LEU A 224 23.73 -3.49 -4.79
C LEU A 224 23.82 -4.07 -6.22
N ASN A 225 24.94 -4.74 -6.60
CA ASN A 225 25.03 -5.42 -7.88
C ASN A 225 24.12 -6.65 -7.94
N ASP A 226 23.76 -7.24 -6.79
CA ASP A 226 22.94 -8.44 -6.71
C ASP A 226 21.45 -8.19 -6.99
N PHE A 227 21.02 -6.92 -7.08
CA PHE A 227 19.62 -6.55 -7.27
C PHE A 227 19.39 -5.79 -8.57
N GLU A 228 18.39 -6.16 -9.36
CA GLU A 228 17.98 -5.40 -10.53
C GLU A 228 17.23 -4.13 -10.15
N ALA A 229 16.45 -4.15 -9.09
CA ALA A 229 15.68 -3.02 -8.59
C ALA A 229 15.61 -2.99 -7.07
N ILE A 230 15.26 -1.82 -6.53
CA ILE A 230 14.95 -1.65 -5.11
C ILE A 230 13.65 -0.87 -4.98
N CYS A 231 12.63 -1.47 -4.36
CA CYS A 231 11.39 -0.79 -3.99
C CYS A 231 11.43 -0.37 -2.53
N PHE A 232 10.88 0.80 -2.26
CA PHE A 232 10.88 1.40 -0.92
C PHE A 232 9.47 1.65 -0.43
N HIS A 233 9.26 1.62 0.87
CA HIS A 233 8.09 2.27 1.44
C HIS A 233 8.08 3.75 1.03
N LEU A 234 6.95 4.23 0.54
CA LEU A 234 6.78 5.54 -0.10
C LEU A 234 5.82 6.43 0.72
N PRO A 235 6.25 7.07 1.83
CA PRO A 235 5.45 8.15 2.43
C PRO A 235 5.20 9.27 1.41
N TYR A 236 6.20 9.56 0.61
CA TYR A 236 6.19 10.27 -0.67
C TYR A 236 7.46 9.93 -1.46
N PRO A 237 7.40 9.91 -2.81
CA PRO A 237 8.49 9.39 -3.64
C PRO A 237 9.86 10.07 -3.42
N LYS A 238 9.88 11.38 -3.13
CA LYS A 238 11.15 12.10 -2.88
C LYS A 238 11.92 11.61 -1.66
N LEU A 239 11.23 11.12 -0.62
CA LEU A 239 11.89 10.54 0.56
C LEU A 239 12.60 9.24 0.19
N ALA A 240 11.91 8.37 -0.55
CA ALA A 240 12.50 7.11 -1.04
C ALA A 240 13.69 7.36 -1.98
N LEU A 241 13.62 8.39 -2.85
CA LEU A 241 14.75 8.80 -3.66
C LEU A 241 15.96 9.25 -2.81
N LYS A 242 15.72 9.94 -1.69
CA LYS A 242 16.80 10.24 -0.73
C LYS A 242 17.38 8.97 -0.11
N GLY A 243 16.50 7.99 0.18
CA GLY A 243 16.89 6.67 0.66
C GLY A 243 17.79 5.93 -0.33
N LEU A 244 17.37 5.82 -1.59
CA LEU A 244 18.18 5.22 -2.65
C LEU A 244 19.57 5.88 -2.72
N LYS A 245 19.62 7.22 -2.79
CA LYS A 245 20.88 7.97 -2.86
C LYS A 245 21.76 7.77 -1.61
N LYS A 246 21.19 7.48 -0.46
CA LYS A 246 21.93 7.25 0.80
C LYS A 246 22.66 5.90 0.81
N ILE A 247 22.10 4.88 0.16
CA ILE A 247 22.69 3.53 0.09
C ILE A 247 23.53 3.29 -1.16
N LEU A 248 23.40 4.14 -2.20
CA LEU A 248 24.26 4.05 -3.39
C LEU A 248 25.72 4.25 -3.03
N ASP A 249 26.54 3.21 -3.20
CA ASP A 249 27.98 3.27 -3.00
C ASP A 249 28.66 4.01 -4.16
N LYS A 250 29.73 4.76 -3.84
CA LYS A 250 30.54 5.45 -4.86
C LYS A 250 31.27 4.47 -5.80
N SER A 251 31.63 3.30 -5.31
CA SER A 251 32.32 2.24 -6.05
C SER A 251 31.42 1.52 -7.06
N LEU A 252 30.08 1.63 -6.91
CA LEU A 252 29.12 0.99 -7.82
C LEU A 252 29.31 1.53 -9.25
N PRO A 253 29.34 0.66 -10.30
CA PRO A 253 29.43 1.09 -11.69
C PRO A 253 28.30 2.08 -12.06
N GLN A 254 28.61 3.06 -12.92
CA GLN A 254 27.63 4.08 -13.32
C GLN A 254 26.40 3.45 -13.99
N GLU A 255 26.60 2.46 -14.85
CA GLU A 255 25.52 1.70 -15.50
C GLU A 255 24.55 1.09 -14.48
N LYS A 256 25.08 0.53 -13.38
CA LYS A 256 24.24 -0.03 -12.32
C LYS A 256 23.47 1.05 -11.54
N LYS A 257 24.10 2.19 -11.29
CA LYS A 257 23.44 3.37 -10.68
C LYS A 257 22.29 3.87 -11.55
N ASP A 258 22.53 3.96 -12.86
CA ASP A 258 21.54 4.41 -13.84
C ASP A 258 20.37 3.41 -13.94
N LEU A 259 20.65 2.10 -13.90
CA LEU A 259 19.63 1.05 -13.85
C LEU A 259 18.77 1.13 -12.61
N LEU A 260 19.38 1.22 -11.42
CA LEU A 260 18.64 1.35 -10.17
C LEU A 260 17.81 2.64 -10.10
N GLN A 261 18.31 3.75 -10.69
CA GLN A 261 17.52 4.99 -10.81
C GLN A 261 16.37 4.83 -11.79
N LYS A 262 16.55 4.17 -12.95
CA LYS A 262 15.48 3.88 -13.92
C LYS A 262 14.37 3.09 -13.25
N HIS A 263 14.69 1.97 -12.60
CA HIS A 263 13.71 1.13 -11.92
C HIS A 263 13.05 1.84 -10.73
N PHE A 264 13.76 2.72 -10.03
CA PHE A 264 13.15 3.58 -9.04
C PHE A 264 12.08 4.50 -9.66
N ASP A 265 12.40 5.16 -10.78
CA ASP A 265 11.47 6.05 -11.47
C ASP A 265 10.21 5.28 -11.97
N GLU A 266 10.36 4.05 -12.44
CA GLU A 266 9.26 3.15 -12.79
C GLU A 266 8.43 2.73 -11.57
N SER A 267 9.05 2.50 -10.42
CA SER A 267 8.38 2.10 -9.17
C SER A 267 7.49 3.19 -8.56
N ILE A 268 7.72 4.45 -8.86
CA ILE A 268 6.95 5.57 -8.26
C ILE A 268 5.78 6.05 -9.12
N ILE A 269 5.59 5.55 -10.34
CA ILE A 269 4.59 6.05 -11.29
C ILE A 269 3.17 6.05 -10.68
N TYR A 270 2.77 4.95 -10.05
CA TYR A 270 1.44 4.86 -9.43
C TYR A 270 1.34 5.73 -8.17
N SER A 271 2.37 5.73 -7.33
CA SER A 271 2.38 6.58 -6.13
C SER A 271 2.31 8.07 -6.45
N GLN A 272 2.83 8.51 -7.60
CA GLN A 272 2.71 9.90 -8.07
C GLN A 272 1.25 10.32 -8.33
N LYS A 273 0.37 9.35 -8.63
CA LYS A 273 -1.04 9.58 -8.95
C LYS A 273 -1.99 9.25 -7.79
N VAL A 274 -1.55 8.46 -6.82
CA VAL A 274 -2.39 7.96 -5.73
C VAL A 274 -2.09 8.65 -4.39
N GLY A 275 -0.84 9.03 -4.16
CA GLY A 275 -0.36 9.49 -2.86
C GLY A 275 0.07 8.34 -1.94
N ASN A 276 0.15 8.61 -0.64
CA ASN A 276 0.49 7.60 0.37
C ASN A 276 -0.72 6.72 0.69
N ILE A 277 -0.53 5.42 0.69
CA ILE A 277 -1.51 4.43 1.15
C ILE A 277 -0.93 3.56 2.28
N TYR A 278 -0.11 4.17 3.12
CA TYR A 278 0.51 3.59 4.32
C TYR A 278 1.06 2.18 4.08
N THR A 279 0.39 1.13 4.61
CA THR A 279 0.82 -0.27 4.52
C THR A 279 0.97 -0.76 3.08
N GLY A 280 0.18 -0.23 2.14
CA GLY A 280 0.20 -0.59 0.74
C GLY A 280 1.29 0.11 -0.09
N SER A 281 1.90 1.21 0.40
CA SER A 281 2.75 2.08 -0.42
C SER A 281 4.00 1.38 -0.98
N LEU A 282 4.65 0.48 -0.23
CA LEU A 282 5.77 -0.33 -0.73
C LEU A 282 5.31 -1.25 -1.88
N PHE A 283 4.19 -1.93 -1.70
CA PHE A 283 3.69 -2.92 -2.65
C PHE A 283 3.03 -2.26 -3.88
N LEU A 284 2.50 -1.03 -3.73
CA LEU A 284 2.10 -0.20 -4.87
C LEU A 284 3.32 0.18 -5.71
N GLY A 285 4.45 0.51 -5.08
CA GLY A 285 5.72 0.74 -5.75
C GLY A 285 6.23 -0.51 -6.48
N LEU A 286 6.14 -1.68 -5.85
CA LEU A 286 6.49 -2.95 -6.47
C LEU A 286 5.60 -3.24 -7.69
N LEU A 287 4.28 -3.11 -7.55
CA LEU A 287 3.34 -3.30 -8.66
C LEU A 287 3.59 -2.30 -9.80
N SER A 288 3.86 -1.03 -9.46
CA SER A 288 4.21 -0.01 -10.45
C SER A 288 5.45 -0.40 -11.24
N LEU A 289 6.50 -0.86 -10.57
CA LEU A 289 7.73 -1.35 -11.22
C LEU A 289 7.41 -2.51 -12.17
N LEU A 290 6.68 -3.52 -11.71
CA LEU A 290 6.37 -4.71 -12.51
C LEU A 290 5.55 -4.40 -13.77
N GLU A 291 4.59 -3.48 -13.68
CA GLU A 291 3.68 -3.15 -14.79
C GLU A 291 4.26 -2.08 -15.75
N ASN A 292 5.29 -1.34 -15.37
CA ASN A 292 5.86 -0.26 -16.19
C ASN A 292 7.31 -0.49 -16.63
N SER A 293 7.99 -1.51 -16.13
CA SER A 293 9.35 -1.84 -16.59
C SER A 293 9.32 -2.74 -17.82
N ASP A 294 10.12 -2.38 -18.80
CA ASP A 294 10.36 -3.16 -20.03
C ASP A 294 11.65 -3.99 -20.00
N SER A 295 12.40 -3.91 -18.90
CA SER A 295 13.74 -4.51 -18.79
C SER A 295 13.84 -5.64 -17.76
N LEU A 296 12.85 -5.79 -16.87
CA LEU A 296 12.80 -6.89 -15.91
C LEU A 296 12.51 -8.23 -16.60
N LYS A 297 13.06 -9.29 -16.05
CA LYS A 297 12.91 -10.66 -16.54
C LYS A 297 12.86 -11.67 -15.41
N ALA A 298 12.45 -12.90 -15.70
CA ALA A 298 12.51 -14.01 -14.77
C ALA A 298 13.93 -14.23 -14.22
N GLY A 299 14.02 -14.49 -12.91
CA GLY A 299 15.27 -14.62 -12.18
C GLY A 299 15.82 -13.29 -11.65
N ASP A 300 15.27 -12.16 -12.03
CA ASP A 300 15.68 -10.87 -11.47
C ASP A 300 15.30 -10.76 -10.00
N LYS A 301 16.29 -10.35 -9.19
CA LYS A 301 16.13 -10.13 -7.76
C LYS A 301 15.78 -8.67 -7.49
N ILE A 302 14.67 -8.44 -6.78
CA ILE A 302 14.19 -7.11 -6.37
C ILE A 302 14.30 -7.00 -4.85
N ALA A 303 15.04 -6.00 -4.37
CA ALA A 303 15.09 -5.67 -2.96
C ALA A 303 13.87 -4.84 -2.54
N LEU A 304 13.42 -5.03 -1.31
CA LEU A 304 12.28 -4.34 -0.72
C LEU A 304 12.69 -3.74 0.62
N TYR A 305 12.45 -2.45 0.79
CA TYR A 305 12.63 -1.77 2.06
C TYR A 305 11.29 -1.34 2.62
N SER A 306 10.86 -1.99 3.69
CA SER A 306 9.66 -1.68 4.46
C SER A 306 10.00 -0.81 5.66
N TYR A 307 9.16 0.16 5.98
CA TYR A 307 9.27 1.00 7.16
C TYR A 307 7.89 1.34 7.70
N GLY A 308 7.64 1.04 8.97
CA GLY A 308 6.49 1.51 9.73
C GLY A 308 6.97 2.36 10.89
N SER A 309 6.39 3.56 11.02
CA SER A 309 6.71 4.48 12.13
C SER A 309 6.39 3.86 13.48
N GLY A 310 7.20 4.19 14.54
CA GLY A 310 7.03 3.67 15.88
C GLY A 310 8.23 2.91 16.47
N ALA A 311 9.15 2.23 15.79
CA ALA A 311 9.18 1.94 14.38
C ALA A 311 9.67 0.51 14.14
N VAL A 312 9.24 -0.08 13.06
CA VAL A 312 9.82 -1.32 12.53
C VAL A 312 10.27 -1.07 11.09
N SER A 313 11.51 -1.44 10.78
CA SER A 313 12.05 -1.40 9.41
C SER A 313 12.56 -2.78 9.03
N GLU A 314 12.44 -3.13 7.75
CA GLU A 314 12.91 -4.41 7.24
C GLU A 314 13.42 -4.29 5.81
N PHE A 315 14.56 -4.93 5.56
CA PHE A 315 15.13 -5.12 4.24
C PHE A 315 15.09 -6.61 3.88
N PHE A 316 14.53 -6.95 2.73
CA PHE A 316 14.37 -8.32 2.25
C PHE A 316 14.33 -8.34 0.73
N SER A 317 14.34 -9.52 0.11
CA SER A 317 14.27 -9.61 -1.34
C SER A 317 13.29 -10.66 -1.85
N VAL A 318 12.90 -10.47 -3.11
CA VAL A 318 12.07 -11.38 -3.90
C VAL A 318 12.75 -11.65 -5.24
N GLU A 319 12.38 -12.75 -5.89
CA GLU A 319 12.87 -13.11 -7.22
C GLU A 319 11.70 -13.38 -8.16
N LEU A 320 11.72 -12.80 -9.36
CA LEU A 320 10.67 -12.94 -10.37
C LEU A 320 10.68 -14.35 -10.98
N VAL A 321 9.50 -14.92 -11.18
CA VAL A 321 9.36 -16.24 -11.80
C VAL A 321 9.06 -16.14 -13.30
N GLU A 322 9.29 -17.21 -14.04
CA GLU A 322 9.02 -17.27 -15.47
C GLU A 322 7.52 -17.04 -15.77
N GLY A 323 7.24 -16.11 -16.68
CA GLY A 323 5.87 -15.78 -17.13
C GLY A 323 5.07 -14.91 -16.15
N TYR A 324 5.72 -14.25 -15.20
CA TYR A 324 5.08 -13.34 -14.24
C TYR A 324 4.26 -12.23 -14.93
N GLU A 325 4.67 -11.79 -16.10
CA GLU A 325 4.02 -10.73 -16.89
C GLU A 325 2.55 -11.07 -17.23
N LYS A 326 2.23 -12.36 -17.33
CA LYS A 326 0.85 -12.85 -17.62
C LYS A 326 -0.12 -12.61 -16.47
N GLN A 327 0.39 -12.30 -15.27
CA GLN A 327 -0.41 -12.02 -14.08
C GLN A 327 -0.63 -10.52 -13.86
N LEU A 328 -0.03 -9.65 -14.70
CA LEU A 328 -0.04 -8.20 -14.57
C LEU A 328 -1.12 -7.56 -15.47
N GLN A 329 -1.54 -6.34 -15.11
CA GLN A 329 -2.46 -5.55 -15.92
C GLN A 329 -1.70 -4.50 -16.73
N ASN A 330 -2.06 -4.35 -18.03
CA ASN A 330 -1.39 -3.43 -18.92
C ASN A 330 -2.09 -2.06 -19.06
N ASN A 331 -3.27 -1.89 -18.47
CA ASN A 331 -4.11 -0.69 -18.63
C ASN A 331 -4.33 0.10 -17.32
N ARG A 332 -3.54 -0.15 -16.27
CA ARG A 332 -3.76 0.50 -14.97
C ARG A 332 -3.55 2.01 -15.01
N LEU A 333 -2.59 2.50 -15.80
CA LEU A 333 -2.39 3.94 -15.99
C LEU A 333 -3.62 4.60 -16.61
N ASP A 334 -4.22 3.97 -17.64
CA ASP A 334 -5.44 4.48 -18.27
C ASP A 334 -6.59 4.55 -17.28
N LEU A 335 -6.73 3.53 -16.42
CA LEU A 335 -7.75 3.53 -15.35
C LEU A 335 -7.50 4.64 -14.31
N LEU A 336 -6.25 4.90 -13.94
CA LEU A 336 -5.90 5.99 -13.04
C LEU A 336 -6.16 7.37 -13.68
N ASP A 337 -5.97 7.50 -14.99
CA ASP A 337 -6.21 8.74 -15.74
C ASP A 337 -7.70 9.03 -15.98
N GLN A 338 -8.57 8.01 -15.93
CA GLN A 338 -10.02 8.13 -16.09
C GLN A 338 -10.76 8.52 -14.81
N ARG A 339 -10.06 8.64 -13.66
CA ARG A 339 -10.68 9.03 -12.40
C ARG A 339 -11.27 10.43 -12.47
N GLN A 340 -12.34 10.67 -11.72
CA GLN A 340 -13.03 11.94 -11.64
C GLN A 340 -12.22 12.96 -10.83
N ALA A 341 -11.80 14.06 -11.49
CA ALA A 341 -11.12 15.15 -10.81
C ALA A 341 -12.10 15.94 -9.92
N LEU A 342 -11.68 16.20 -8.68
CA LEU A 342 -12.39 17.02 -7.72
C LEU A 342 -11.85 18.46 -7.74
N SER A 343 -12.74 19.43 -7.47
CA SER A 343 -12.31 20.74 -7.01
C SER A 343 -11.75 20.64 -5.57
N VAL A 344 -10.92 21.61 -5.16
CA VAL A 344 -10.42 21.65 -3.78
C VAL A 344 -11.59 21.78 -2.78
N ALA A 345 -12.64 22.53 -3.13
CA ALA A 345 -13.83 22.67 -2.29
C ALA A 345 -14.59 21.32 -2.12
N ASP A 346 -14.71 20.52 -3.19
CA ASP A 346 -15.33 19.19 -3.10
C ASP A 346 -14.46 18.22 -2.28
N TYR A 347 -13.14 18.28 -2.46
CA TYR A 347 -12.21 17.51 -1.62
C TYR A 347 -12.38 17.87 -0.13
N GLU A 348 -12.41 19.15 0.22
CA GLU A 348 -12.60 19.59 1.61
C GLU A 348 -13.96 19.13 2.18
N ARG A 349 -15.02 19.23 1.38
CA ARG A 349 -16.34 18.72 1.76
C ARG A 349 -16.29 17.22 2.07
N ILE A 350 -15.70 16.42 1.20
CA ILE A 350 -15.53 14.97 1.39
C ILE A 350 -14.64 14.69 2.62
N PHE A 351 -13.57 15.46 2.81
CA PHE A 351 -12.64 15.26 3.93
C PHE A 351 -13.32 15.43 5.28
N PHE A 352 -14.23 16.39 5.41
CA PHE A 352 -14.96 16.69 6.65
C PHE A 352 -16.32 16.01 6.75
N GLU A 353 -16.72 15.25 5.72
CA GLU A 353 -17.99 14.54 5.74
C GLU A 353 -17.99 13.43 6.80
N GLU A 354 -19.05 13.41 7.61
CA GLU A 354 -19.30 12.40 8.64
C GLU A 354 -20.69 11.80 8.46
N ALA A 355 -20.86 10.54 8.88
CA ALA A 355 -22.17 9.92 8.87
C ALA A 355 -23.08 10.60 9.92
N ASN A 356 -24.15 11.24 9.47
CA ASN A 356 -25.15 11.83 10.34
C ASN A 356 -26.06 10.72 10.90
N LEU A 357 -25.65 10.15 12.04
CA LEU A 357 -26.43 9.11 12.71
C LEU A 357 -27.64 9.71 13.43
N ASP A 358 -28.80 9.06 13.28
CA ASP A 358 -29.98 9.36 14.06
C ASP A 358 -29.88 8.84 15.52
N GLU A 359 -30.93 8.99 16.31
CA GLU A 359 -30.97 8.55 17.71
C GLU A 359 -30.81 7.03 17.90
N SER A 360 -31.07 6.24 16.85
CA SER A 360 -30.86 4.79 16.84
C SER A 360 -29.43 4.39 16.43
N GLY A 361 -28.59 5.35 16.06
CA GLY A 361 -27.26 5.08 15.52
C GLY A 361 -27.30 4.62 14.06
N SER A 362 -28.28 5.09 13.29
CA SER A 362 -28.50 4.68 11.90
C SER A 362 -28.34 5.83 10.92
N ALA A 363 -27.85 5.55 9.70
CA ALA A 363 -27.76 6.48 8.58
C ALA A 363 -27.78 5.71 7.25
N THR A 364 -28.50 6.23 6.26
CA THR A 364 -28.40 5.77 4.85
C THR A 364 -27.41 6.65 4.11
N LEU A 365 -26.51 6.03 3.36
CA LEU A 365 -25.49 6.72 2.58
C LEU A 365 -25.84 6.68 1.08
N SER A 366 -25.32 7.65 0.33
CA SER A 366 -25.55 7.78 -1.12
C SER A 366 -24.29 8.29 -1.81
N GLY A 367 -24.27 8.32 -3.13
CA GLY A 367 -23.13 8.82 -3.92
C GLY A 367 -22.03 7.78 -4.10
N TYR A 368 -22.39 6.50 -4.13
CA TYR A 368 -21.46 5.37 -4.33
C TYR A 368 -21.53 4.78 -5.74
N GLU A 369 -22.22 5.42 -6.65
CA GLU A 369 -22.31 5.02 -8.05
C GLU A 369 -20.90 5.01 -8.67
N GLY A 370 -20.57 3.93 -9.36
CA GLY A 370 -19.25 3.72 -9.99
C GLY A 370 -18.22 3.02 -9.10
N GLN A 371 -18.48 2.84 -7.81
CA GLN A 371 -17.70 1.98 -6.93
C GLN A 371 -18.01 0.50 -7.21
N ASP A 372 -17.06 -0.40 -6.88
CA ASP A 372 -17.33 -1.86 -6.95
C ASP A 372 -18.02 -2.37 -5.66
N TYR A 373 -17.60 -1.80 -4.51
CA TYR A 373 -18.16 -2.05 -3.20
C TYR A 373 -18.35 -0.73 -2.45
N ALA A 374 -19.37 -0.62 -1.65
CA ALA A 374 -19.68 0.60 -0.90
C ALA A 374 -20.17 0.30 0.53
N LEU A 375 -19.91 1.23 1.43
CA LEU A 375 -20.65 1.38 2.68
C LEU A 375 -21.97 2.06 2.32
N VAL A 376 -23.08 1.31 2.37
CA VAL A 376 -24.39 1.79 1.90
C VAL A 376 -25.25 2.34 3.02
N GLU A 377 -25.10 1.82 4.23
CA GLU A 377 -25.83 2.26 5.40
C GLU A 377 -25.12 1.89 6.71
N ILE A 378 -25.49 2.54 7.77
CA ILE A 378 -25.21 2.14 9.16
C ILE A 378 -26.57 1.89 9.80
N VAL A 379 -26.76 0.75 10.46
CA VAL A 379 -28.01 0.37 11.15
C VAL A 379 -27.68 -0.08 12.57
N ASP A 380 -28.25 0.56 13.57
CA ASP A 380 -27.95 0.27 14.98
C ASP A 380 -26.43 0.20 15.26
N HIS A 381 -25.67 1.20 14.79
CA HIS A 381 -24.20 1.28 14.85
C HIS A 381 -23.46 0.19 14.05
N GLN A 382 -24.14 -0.63 13.24
CA GLN A 382 -23.53 -1.68 12.43
C GLN A 382 -23.32 -1.19 10.99
N ARG A 383 -22.07 -1.20 10.51
CA ARG A 383 -21.74 -0.90 9.11
C ARG A 383 -22.29 -1.98 8.18
N ARG A 384 -22.97 -1.57 7.10
CA ARG A 384 -23.52 -2.43 6.07
C ARG A 384 -22.84 -2.11 4.74
N TYR A 385 -22.14 -3.09 4.22
CA TYR A 385 -21.44 -2.99 2.93
C TYR A 385 -22.17 -3.80 1.88
N SER A 386 -22.11 -3.36 0.63
CA SER A 386 -22.66 -4.09 -0.51
C SER A 386 -21.73 -4.01 -1.72
N LYS A 387 -21.79 -5.04 -2.56
CA LYS A 387 -21.32 -4.94 -3.94
C LYS A 387 -22.29 -4.04 -4.70
N VAL A 388 -21.77 -3.09 -5.46
CA VAL A 388 -22.59 -2.16 -6.25
C VAL A 388 -22.83 -2.79 -7.63
N GLU A 389 -24.09 -2.86 -8.02
CA GLU A 389 -24.46 -3.29 -9.37
C GLU A 389 -24.11 -2.17 -10.37
N LYS A 390 -23.41 -2.50 -11.45
CA LYS A 390 -23.00 -1.58 -12.53
C LYS A 390 -24.05 -1.51 -13.61
#